data_7729e236147436f9254163cae3b62f32
#
_entry.id   7729e236147436f9254163cae3b62f32
#
_cell.length_a   1.000
_cell.length_b   1.000
_cell.length_c   1.000
_cell.angle_alpha   90.00
_cell.angle_beta   90.00
_cell.angle_gamma   90.00
#
_symmetry.space_group_name_H-M   'P 1'
#
loop_
_entity.id
_entity.type
_entity.pdbx_description
1 polymer ?
#
loop_
_entity_poly.entity_id
_entity_poly.type
_entity_poly.pdbx_seq_one_letter_code
_entity_poly.pdbx_strand_id
1 'polypeptide(L)'
;MLIHPYVYRIALAGGLTLFICTYIQGNFMIDKLPPLDGTSIWWEKYDILRKDTLILWGIVLAVVVLAAIFLRKERFENVAMFISGCMTLMLLVTACSTALTNGALIPKVHLHISEENEFNMSSDENFVIFVLDTADSREFTSLLEDHPEYRDIFADFTYYENMMGNYSCTMNAVAYILSGEWFENQEPLADYLNDVYLNSPLWEELWSRGYQIDLYEDDIRAQDDSVADNFGNVYHTTVRPNSYLELAKEELKLVGFRYAPYDLKRYCETREIYFDALQVSEPDGTTAGIFTEDNMAFKEALLENGVVMDQEQKNFKFIHLEGAHAPFIYGGDMEYVPGGDYRQNMEASIALTAKYIDAIKESGAYDNTAIIVMADHGYNGQGDETDRDVWMRPAPMFLVKGMREQHDTMQISEAPVSYVDLWDAYMRLMDGKQSDAIFDWKEGDTRERRYLRYSFSETDHLVEYIQKGHAQDLDGMELTGREFNR
;
A
#
# COMPACT_ATOMS: atom_id res chain seq x y z
N MET A 1 -48.22 29.47 -16.17
CA MET A 1 -46.89 29.06 -16.59
C MET A 1 -45.97 30.27 -16.35
N LEU A 2 -45.08 30.17 -15.36
CA LEU A 2 -44.24 31.27 -14.91
C LEU A 2 -43.06 31.60 -15.86
N ILE A 3 -42.81 30.73 -16.85
CA ILE A 3 -41.67 30.88 -17.79
C ILE A 3 -42.20 30.99 -19.20
N HIS A 4 -41.61 31.90 -19.98
CA HIS A 4 -41.95 32.08 -21.39
C HIS A 4 -41.72 30.78 -22.19
N PRO A 5 -42.63 30.35 -23.10
CA PRO A 5 -42.53 29.05 -23.77
C PRO A 5 -41.22 28.77 -24.51
N TYR A 6 -40.61 29.79 -25.08
CA TYR A 6 -39.27 29.65 -25.73
C TYR A 6 -38.16 29.41 -24.74
N VAL A 7 -38.17 30.10 -23.60
CA VAL A 7 -37.16 29.90 -22.53
C VAL A 7 -37.27 28.50 -21.96
N TYR A 8 -38.48 28.02 -21.73
CA TYR A 8 -38.75 26.64 -21.29
C TYR A 8 -38.15 25.61 -22.28
N ARG A 9 -38.41 25.83 -23.60
CA ARG A 9 -37.94 24.90 -24.62
C ARG A 9 -36.41 24.88 -24.73
N ILE A 10 -35.76 26.02 -24.63
CA ILE A 10 -34.28 26.13 -24.59
C ILE A 10 -33.74 25.40 -23.33
N ALA A 11 -34.31 25.64 -22.16
CA ALA A 11 -33.91 25.01 -20.93
C ALA A 11 -34.07 23.48 -20.99
N LEU A 12 -35.17 23.00 -21.55
CA LEU A 12 -35.41 21.57 -21.73
C LEU A 12 -34.41 20.95 -22.71
N ALA A 13 -34.10 21.61 -23.81
CA ALA A 13 -33.12 21.15 -24.78
C ALA A 13 -31.68 21.13 -24.16
N GLY A 14 -31.32 22.18 -23.43
CA GLY A 14 -30.05 22.24 -22.72
C GLY A 14 -29.94 21.14 -21.65
N GLY A 15 -30.96 20.95 -20.84
CA GLY A 15 -31.00 19.89 -19.82
C GLY A 15 -30.94 18.49 -20.43
N LEU A 16 -31.67 18.23 -21.51
CA LEU A 16 -31.61 16.94 -22.21
C LEU A 16 -30.23 16.69 -22.81
N THR A 17 -29.62 17.72 -23.44
CA THR A 17 -28.25 17.62 -23.97
C THR A 17 -27.27 17.27 -22.86
N LEU A 18 -27.31 18.02 -21.76
CA LEU A 18 -26.45 17.77 -20.60
C LEU A 18 -26.61 16.34 -20.10
N PHE A 19 -27.85 15.89 -19.91
CA PHE A 19 -28.13 14.57 -19.38
C PHE A 19 -27.63 13.44 -20.28
N ILE A 20 -27.85 13.53 -21.61
CA ILE A 20 -27.35 12.54 -22.57
C ILE A 20 -25.84 12.54 -22.62
N CYS A 21 -25.20 13.72 -22.69
CA CYS A 21 -23.75 13.82 -22.77
C CYS A 21 -23.07 13.28 -21.52
N THR A 22 -23.53 13.66 -20.34
CA THR A 22 -22.95 13.16 -19.06
C THR A 22 -23.14 11.65 -18.92
N TYR A 23 -24.30 11.13 -19.31
CA TYR A 23 -24.57 9.70 -19.29
C TYR A 23 -23.59 8.93 -20.18
N ILE A 24 -23.40 9.36 -21.43
CA ILE A 24 -22.48 8.71 -22.37
C ILE A 24 -21.05 8.85 -21.86
N GLN A 25 -20.69 10.04 -21.39
CA GLN A 25 -19.34 10.32 -20.85
C GLN A 25 -18.99 9.37 -19.70
N GLY A 26 -19.86 9.20 -18.73
CA GLY A 26 -19.61 8.43 -17.52
C GLY A 26 -19.75 6.91 -17.65
N ASN A 27 -20.42 6.41 -18.70
CA ASN A 27 -20.66 4.98 -18.87
C ASN A 27 -19.93 4.36 -20.07
N PHE A 28 -19.42 5.16 -21.02
CA PHE A 28 -18.78 4.65 -22.23
C PHE A 28 -17.44 5.29 -22.56
N MET A 29 -17.01 6.32 -21.81
CA MET A 29 -15.75 7.00 -22.08
C MET A 29 -14.80 7.04 -20.87
N ILE A 30 -15.27 6.67 -19.70
CA ILE A 30 -14.48 6.73 -18.46
C ILE A 30 -13.34 5.70 -18.49
N ASP A 31 -13.57 4.52 -19.02
CA ASP A 31 -12.61 3.41 -19.06
C ASP A 31 -11.34 3.71 -19.87
N LYS A 32 -11.31 4.85 -20.57
CA LYS A 32 -10.13 5.34 -21.30
C LYS A 32 -9.19 6.17 -20.42
N LEU A 33 -9.58 6.50 -19.21
CA LEU A 33 -8.75 7.18 -18.22
C LEU A 33 -8.18 6.17 -17.23
N PRO A 34 -7.01 6.46 -16.63
CA PRO A 34 -6.49 5.61 -15.57
C PRO A 34 -7.41 5.63 -14.35
N PRO A 35 -7.35 4.60 -13.50
CA PRO A 35 -8.03 4.62 -12.22
C PRO A 35 -7.51 5.77 -11.33
N LEU A 36 -8.30 6.14 -10.32
CA LEU A 36 -7.89 7.09 -9.28
C LEU A 36 -7.23 6.29 -8.13
N ASP A 37 -6.02 5.82 -8.36
CA ASP A 37 -5.24 4.94 -7.47
C ASP A 37 -4.26 5.69 -6.55
N GLY A 38 -4.40 7.01 -6.45
CA GLY A 38 -3.50 7.85 -5.67
C GLY A 38 -2.38 8.50 -6.47
N THR A 39 -2.04 7.98 -7.65
CA THR A 39 -1.05 8.59 -8.54
C THR A 39 -1.63 9.82 -9.25
N SER A 40 -0.76 10.77 -9.62
CA SER A 40 -1.19 11.96 -10.38
C SER A 40 -1.40 11.60 -11.84
N ILE A 41 -2.55 11.96 -12.38
CA ILE A 41 -2.87 11.70 -13.77
C ILE A 41 -2.05 12.63 -14.69
N TRP A 42 -1.29 12.04 -15.60
CA TRP A 42 -0.61 12.80 -16.66
C TRP A 42 -1.60 13.15 -17.79
N TRP A 43 -2.32 14.24 -17.62
CA TRP A 43 -3.44 14.64 -18.47
C TRP A 43 -3.08 14.80 -19.95
N GLU A 44 -1.85 15.22 -20.27
CA GLU A 44 -1.37 15.38 -21.64
C GLU A 44 -1.39 14.07 -22.45
N LYS A 45 -1.16 12.94 -21.80
CA LYS A 45 -1.23 11.60 -22.41
C LYS A 45 -2.63 11.29 -22.94
N TYR A 46 -3.66 11.87 -22.34
CA TYR A 46 -5.06 11.59 -22.62
C TYR A 46 -5.75 12.71 -23.45
N ASP A 47 -5.02 13.66 -23.99
CA ASP A 47 -5.57 14.81 -24.76
C ASP A 47 -6.41 14.39 -25.97
N ILE A 48 -6.22 13.17 -26.47
CA ILE A 48 -7.07 12.61 -27.54
C ILE A 48 -8.54 12.54 -27.10
N LEU A 49 -8.82 12.28 -25.81
CA LEU A 49 -10.17 12.20 -25.26
C LEU A 49 -10.89 13.55 -25.26
N ARG A 50 -10.13 14.65 -25.29
CA ARG A 50 -10.67 16.00 -25.43
C ARG A 50 -11.42 16.16 -26.74
N LYS A 51 -10.83 15.68 -27.85
CA LYS A 51 -11.46 15.72 -29.17
C LYS A 51 -12.72 14.85 -29.20
N ASP A 52 -12.64 13.65 -28.66
CA ASP A 52 -13.77 12.73 -28.58
C ASP A 52 -14.93 13.33 -27.78
N THR A 53 -14.61 13.94 -26.62
CA THR A 53 -15.61 14.66 -25.80
C THR A 53 -16.25 15.80 -26.56
N LEU A 54 -15.47 16.67 -27.21
CA LEU A 54 -15.99 17.82 -27.97
C LEU A 54 -16.89 17.38 -29.12
N ILE A 55 -16.49 16.32 -29.84
CA ILE A 55 -17.31 15.75 -30.93
C ILE A 55 -18.62 15.20 -30.39
N LEU A 56 -18.58 14.42 -29.30
CA LEU A 56 -19.78 13.88 -28.66
C LEU A 56 -20.76 15.00 -28.28
N TRP A 57 -20.27 15.99 -27.51
CA TRP A 57 -21.10 17.09 -27.04
C TRP A 57 -21.65 17.92 -28.19
N GLY A 58 -20.85 18.16 -29.25
CA GLY A 58 -21.27 18.87 -30.43
C GLY A 58 -22.36 18.14 -31.22
N ILE A 59 -22.22 16.82 -31.41
CA ILE A 59 -23.22 16.01 -32.13
C ILE A 59 -24.52 15.96 -31.33
N VAL A 60 -24.48 15.65 -30.05
CA VAL A 60 -25.68 15.56 -29.20
C VAL A 60 -26.41 16.89 -29.14
N LEU A 61 -25.68 17.98 -28.92
CA LEU A 61 -26.25 19.32 -28.93
C LEU A 61 -26.94 19.64 -30.28
N ALA A 62 -26.29 19.35 -31.38
CA ALA A 62 -26.85 19.61 -32.74
C ALA A 62 -28.14 18.77 -32.92
N VAL A 63 -28.13 17.50 -32.58
CA VAL A 63 -29.31 16.62 -32.71
C VAL A 63 -30.48 17.10 -31.84
N VAL A 64 -30.21 17.46 -30.59
CA VAL A 64 -31.25 17.93 -29.66
C VAL A 64 -31.79 19.29 -30.09
N VAL A 65 -30.94 20.20 -30.58
CA VAL A 65 -31.36 21.50 -31.07
C VAL A 65 -32.21 21.35 -32.35
N LEU A 66 -31.77 20.52 -33.29
CA LEU A 66 -32.58 20.21 -34.47
C LEU A 66 -33.95 19.60 -34.11
N ALA A 67 -33.95 18.63 -33.19
CA ALA A 67 -35.20 18.06 -32.67
C ALA A 67 -36.08 19.17 -32.04
N ALA A 68 -35.48 20.04 -31.23
CA ALA A 68 -36.21 21.15 -30.62
C ALA A 68 -36.76 22.15 -31.64
N ILE A 69 -36.12 22.34 -32.81
CA ILE A 69 -36.61 23.24 -33.88
C ILE A 69 -37.72 22.58 -34.70
N PHE A 70 -37.50 21.34 -35.15
CA PHE A 70 -38.37 20.71 -36.14
C PHE A 70 -39.57 19.93 -35.54
N LEU A 71 -39.48 19.48 -34.32
CA LEU A 71 -40.62 18.81 -33.69
C LEU A 71 -41.63 19.81 -33.13
N ARG A 72 -42.92 19.45 -33.14
CA ARG A 72 -43.94 20.19 -32.40
C ARG A 72 -43.62 20.15 -30.93
N LYS A 73 -43.99 21.18 -30.16
CA LYS A 73 -43.70 21.31 -28.73
C LYS A 73 -44.04 20.05 -27.94
N GLU A 74 -45.27 19.57 -28.05
CA GLU A 74 -45.76 18.39 -27.33
C GLU A 74 -44.96 17.11 -27.67
N ARG A 75 -44.60 16.96 -28.97
CA ARG A 75 -43.78 15.81 -29.40
C ARG A 75 -42.37 15.88 -28.86
N PHE A 76 -41.75 17.06 -28.84
CA PHE A 76 -40.40 17.25 -28.28
C PHE A 76 -40.37 16.96 -26.77
N GLU A 77 -41.37 17.49 -26.04
CA GLU A 77 -41.54 17.25 -24.60
C GLU A 77 -41.70 15.76 -24.29
N ASN A 78 -42.56 15.05 -25.04
CA ASN A 78 -42.77 13.61 -24.88
C ASN A 78 -41.50 12.78 -25.17
N VAL A 79 -40.75 13.14 -26.23
CA VAL A 79 -39.51 12.47 -26.57
C VAL A 79 -38.45 12.73 -25.47
N ALA A 80 -38.33 13.97 -25.02
CA ALA A 80 -37.40 14.32 -23.95
C ALA A 80 -37.75 13.56 -22.64
N MET A 81 -39.02 13.53 -22.30
CA MET A 81 -39.49 12.79 -21.11
C MET A 81 -39.27 11.28 -21.25
N PHE A 82 -39.51 10.69 -22.41
CA PHE A 82 -39.27 9.29 -22.67
C PHE A 82 -37.78 8.92 -22.56
N ILE A 83 -36.89 9.68 -23.24
CA ILE A 83 -35.42 9.45 -23.19
C ILE A 83 -34.93 9.60 -21.75
N SER A 84 -35.28 10.69 -21.08
CA SER A 84 -34.87 10.92 -19.69
C SER A 84 -35.37 9.84 -18.75
N GLY A 85 -36.62 9.40 -18.95
CA GLY A 85 -37.21 8.30 -18.14
C GLY A 85 -36.48 6.96 -18.33
N CYS A 86 -36.17 6.59 -19.58
CA CYS A 86 -35.40 5.38 -19.89
C CYS A 86 -34.00 5.44 -19.28
N MET A 87 -33.31 6.56 -19.44
CA MET A 87 -31.96 6.72 -18.90
C MET A 87 -31.96 6.72 -17.37
N THR A 88 -32.91 7.40 -16.74
CA THR A 88 -33.04 7.36 -15.27
C THR A 88 -33.34 5.93 -14.78
N LEU A 89 -34.20 5.20 -15.47
CA LEU A 89 -34.47 3.80 -15.12
C LEU A 89 -33.23 2.94 -15.24
N MET A 90 -32.45 3.09 -16.33
CA MET A 90 -31.18 2.37 -16.48
C MET A 90 -30.20 2.70 -15.36
N LEU A 91 -30.02 3.98 -15.01
CA LEU A 91 -29.18 4.39 -13.90
C LEU A 91 -29.62 3.80 -12.56
N LEU A 92 -30.93 3.79 -12.30
CA LEU A 92 -31.47 3.19 -11.07
C LEU A 92 -31.25 1.67 -11.04
N VAL A 93 -31.49 0.99 -12.15
CA VAL A 93 -31.24 -0.46 -12.24
C VAL A 93 -29.75 -0.76 -12.03
N THR A 94 -28.87 0.01 -12.67
CA THR A 94 -27.42 -0.13 -12.48
C THR A 94 -27.03 0.12 -11.02
N ALA A 95 -27.50 1.22 -10.42
CA ALA A 95 -27.20 1.54 -9.03
C ALA A 95 -27.71 0.45 -8.06
N CYS A 96 -28.92 -0.03 -8.24
CA CYS A 96 -29.47 -1.14 -7.44
C CYS A 96 -28.68 -2.44 -7.65
N SER A 97 -28.35 -2.76 -8.90
CA SER A 97 -27.53 -3.95 -9.21
C SER A 97 -26.19 -3.86 -8.53
N THR A 98 -25.47 -2.74 -8.71
CA THR A 98 -24.16 -2.53 -8.10
C THR A 98 -24.23 -2.60 -6.58
N ALA A 99 -25.24 -1.95 -5.96
CA ALA A 99 -25.39 -1.99 -4.51
C ALA A 99 -25.64 -3.42 -3.97
N LEU A 100 -26.35 -4.26 -4.74
CA LEU A 100 -26.63 -5.64 -4.36
C LEU A 100 -25.45 -6.58 -4.63
N THR A 101 -24.70 -6.36 -5.72
CA THR A 101 -23.59 -7.26 -6.12
C THR A 101 -22.28 -6.94 -5.39
N ASN A 102 -22.04 -5.69 -5.06
CA ASN A 102 -20.79 -5.26 -4.40
C ASN A 102 -20.91 -5.20 -2.88
N GLY A 103 -21.97 -5.76 -2.30
CA GLY A 103 -22.15 -5.77 -0.84
C GLY A 103 -22.29 -4.39 -0.20
N ALA A 104 -22.56 -3.32 -0.97
CA ALA A 104 -22.65 -1.95 -0.45
C ALA A 104 -23.74 -1.73 0.62
N LEU A 105 -24.67 -2.67 0.76
CA LEU A 105 -25.72 -2.65 1.79
C LEU A 105 -25.37 -3.50 3.02
N ILE A 106 -24.25 -4.21 2.98
CA ILE A 106 -23.75 -5.00 4.10
C ILE A 106 -22.78 -4.09 4.86
N PRO A 107 -22.96 -3.90 6.18
CA PRO A 107 -21.98 -3.18 6.97
C PRO A 107 -20.61 -3.86 6.79
N LYS A 108 -19.60 -3.10 6.37
CA LYS A 108 -18.24 -3.60 6.36
C LYS A 108 -17.69 -3.51 7.78
N VAL A 109 -17.04 -4.56 8.21
CA VAL A 109 -16.20 -4.52 9.38
C VAL A 109 -14.98 -3.70 9.05
N HIS A 110 -14.59 -2.88 9.96
CA HIS A 110 -13.33 -2.19 9.94
C HIS A 110 -12.49 -2.74 11.09
N LEU A 111 -11.32 -3.20 10.74
CA LEU A 111 -10.30 -3.59 11.71
C LEU A 111 -9.47 -2.33 12.03
N HIS A 112 -9.14 -2.17 13.28
CA HIS A 112 -8.31 -1.08 13.77
C HIS A 112 -7.11 -1.68 14.46
N ILE A 113 -5.93 -1.27 14.02
CA ILE A 113 -4.66 -1.58 14.68
C ILE A 113 -4.46 -0.51 15.74
N SER A 114 -4.27 -0.93 16.98
CA SER A 114 -3.99 -0.04 18.11
C SER A 114 -2.48 0.02 18.34
N GLU A 115 -2.00 1.17 18.79
CA GLU A 115 -0.62 1.38 19.26
C GLU A 115 -0.36 0.74 20.64
N GLU A 116 -1.35 0.02 21.22
CA GLU A 116 -1.17 -0.64 22.51
C GLU A 116 -0.01 -1.63 22.46
N ASN A 117 0.80 -1.61 23.49
CA ASN A 117 1.97 -2.47 23.69
C ASN A 117 3.09 -2.33 22.64
N GLU A 118 3.06 -1.32 21.78
CA GLU A 118 4.06 -1.13 20.71
C GLU A 118 5.50 -1.14 21.29
N PHE A 119 5.71 -0.45 22.40
CA PHE A 119 7.01 -0.34 23.09
C PHE A 119 7.15 -1.25 24.32
N ASN A 120 6.19 -2.15 24.57
CA ASN A 120 6.25 -3.08 25.68
C ASN A 120 6.93 -4.38 25.26
N MET A 121 7.91 -4.82 26.01
CA MET A 121 8.68 -6.04 25.75
C MET A 121 8.45 -7.09 26.81
N SER A 122 8.59 -8.34 26.41
CA SER A 122 8.56 -9.49 27.32
C SER A 122 9.87 -9.63 28.11
N SER A 123 9.77 -10.03 29.36
CA SER A 123 10.91 -10.47 30.16
C SER A 123 11.38 -11.89 29.83
N ASP A 124 10.60 -12.66 29.06
CA ASP A 124 10.97 -14.01 28.57
C ASP A 124 11.65 -13.91 27.21
N GLU A 125 10.93 -13.96 26.11
CA GLU A 125 11.46 -13.91 24.76
C GLU A 125 10.68 -12.91 23.90
N ASN A 126 11.40 -12.18 23.03
CA ASN A 126 10.82 -11.29 22.04
C ASN A 126 11.33 -11.67 20.65
N PHE A 127 10.46 -11.60 19.67
CA PHE A 127 10.83 -11.67 18.27
C PHE A 127 10.26 -10.45 17.53
N VAL A 128 11.11 -9.59 17.07
CA VAL A 128 10.75 -8.32 16.40
C VAL A 128 11.15 -8.40 14.94
N ILE A 129 10.21 -8.18 14.04
CA ILE A 129 10.45 -7.91 12.63
C ILE A 129 10.14 -6.43 12.41
N PHE A 130 11.18 -5.65 12.13
CA PHE A 130 11.12 -4.21 11.94
C PHE A 130 11.33 -3.90 10.46
N VAL A 131 10.24 -3.55 9.77
CA VAL A 131 10.23 -3.33 8.33
C VAL A 131 10.30 -1.84 8.03
N LEU A 132 11.25 -1.46 7.20
CA LEU A 132 11.40 -0.13 6.66
C LEU A 132 11.01 -0.17 5.18
N ASP A 133 9.82 0.34 4.84
CA ASP A 133 9.31 0.31 3.46
C ASP A 133 10.36 0.89 2.48
N THR A 134 10.55 0.21 1.37
CA THR A 134 11.49 0.56 0.28
C THR A 134 12.97 0.71 0.67
N ALA A 135 13.43 0.28 1.84
CA ALA A 135 14.85 0.39 2.21
C ALA A 135 15.73 -0.54 1.35
N ASP A 136 16.50 0.04 0.46
CA ASP A 136 17.29 -0.69 -0.55
C ASP A 136 18.70 -1.06 -0.04
N SER A 137 19.08 -2.32 -0.28
CA SER A 137 20.39 -2.85 0.11
C SER A 137 21.56 -2.10 -0.54
N ARG A 138 21.43 -1.65 -1.80
CA ARG A 138 22.49 -0.90 -2.50
C ARG A 138 22.73 0.45 -1.85
N GLU A 139 21.67 1.14 -1.44
CA GLU A 139 21.78 2.42 -0.74
C GLU A 139 22.37 2.21 0.65
N PHE A 140 21.94 1.16 1.36
CA PHE A 140 22.51 0.84 2.67
C PHE A 140 24.01 0.53 2.59
N THR A 141 24.45 -0.27 1.60
CA THR A 141 25.88 -0.53 1.35
C THR A 141 26.64 0.77 1.09
N SER A 142 26.09 1.67 0.25
CA SER A 142 26.68 2.98 -0.01
C SER A 142 26.77 3.85 1.25
N LEU A 143 25.75 3.81 2.10
CA LEU A 143 25.74 4.53 3.38
C LEU A 143 26.77 3.97 4.36
N LEU A 144 27.02 2.66 4.40
CA LEU A 144 28.06 2.06 5.22
C LEU A 144 29.50 2.44 4.79
N GLU A 145 29.68 2.80 3.52
CA GLU A 145 30.96 3.33 3.02
C GLU A 145 31.17 4.78 3.46
N ASP A 146 30.13 5.61 3.38
CA ASP A 146 30.18 7.03 3.72
C ASP A 146 30.08 7.28 5.23
N HIS A 147 29.38 6.40 5.97
CA HIS A 147 29.08 6.46 7.38
C HIS A 147 29.47 5.16 8.09
N PRO A 148 30.79 4.88 8.25
CA PRO A 148 31.26 3.64 8.87
C PRO A 148 30.78 3.45 10.32
N GLU A 149 30.37 4.51 11.00
CA GLU A 149 29.76 4.47 12.34
C GLU A 149 28.45 3.69 12.41
N TYR A 150 27.75 3.50 11.30
CA TYR A 150 26.56 2.64 11.26
C TYR A 150 26.89 1.18 11.57
N ARG A 151 28.13 0.74 11.31
CA ARG A 151 28.60 -0.61 11.69
C ARG A 151 28.66 -0.79 13.20
N ASP A 152 28.88 0.27 13.96
CA ASP A 152 28.87 0.22 15.43
C ASP A 152 27.44 0.12 15.97
N ILE A 153 26.48 0.79 15.31
CA ILE A 153 25.05 0.71 15.67
C ILE A 153 24.53 -0.72 15.54
N PHE A 154 24.88 -1.38 14.44
CA PHE A 154 24.48 -2.73 14.12
C PHE A 154 25.57 -3.78 14.46
N ALA A 155 26.42 -3.51 15.47
CA ALA A 155 27.56 -4.38 15.78
C ALA A 155 27.15 -5.85 15.96
N ASP A 156 26.04 -6.10 16.68
CA ASP A 156 25.53 -7.44 16.97
C ASP A 156 24.71 -8.08 15.84
N PHE A 157 24.64 -7.44 14.67
CA PHE A 157 23.85 -7.90 13.52
C PHE A 157 24.72 -8.51 12.43
N THR A 158 24.12 -9.45 11.69
CA THR A 158 24.62 -9.86 10.37
C THR A 158 23.79 -9.17 9.29
N TYR A 159 24.46 -8.40 8.43
CA TYR A 159 23.90 -7.82 7.21
C TYR A 159 24.03 -8.82 6.05
N TYR A 160 22.90 -9.25 5.50
CA TYR A 160 22.84 -10.12 4.32
C TYR A 160 22.73 -9.26 3.06
N GLU A 161 23.88 -8.82 2.56
CA GLU A 161 23.98 -7.88 1.44
C GLU A 161 23.38 -8.43 0.14
N ASN A 162 23.40 -9.75 -0.02
CA ASN A 162 22.87 -10.45 -1.20
C ASN A 162 21.47 -11.05 -0.95
N MET A 163 20.69 -10.44 -0.06
CA MET A 163 19.28 -10.80 0.13
C MET A 163 18.45 -10.33 -1.06
N MET A 164 17.57 -11.21 -1.54
CA MET A 164 16.63 -10.91 -2.61
C MET A 164 15.18 -11.00 -2.13
N GLY A 165 14.42 -9.94 -2.37
CA GLY A 165 12.97 -9.92 -2.18
C GLY A 165 12.24 -10.71 -3.27
N ASN A 166 10.95 -10.92 -3.10
CA ASN A 166 10.11 -11.71 -3.99
C ASN A 166 9.22 -10.87 -4.90
N TYR A 167 8.84 -9.67 -4.45
CA TYR A 167 7.89 -8.79 -5.13
C TYR A 167 8.39 -7.36 -5.19
N SER A 168 7.82 -6.59 -6.13
CA SER A 168 8.12 -5.17 -6.31
C SER A 168 7.17 -4.22 -5.57
N CYS A 169 6.18 -4.75 -4.88
CA CYS A 169 5.10 -3.97 -4.27
C CYS A 169 4.82 -4.46 -2.85
N THR A 170 4.67 -3.53 -1.94
CA THR A 170 4.42 -3.73 -0.50
C THR A 170 3.33 -4.77 -0.23
N MET A 171 2.17 -4.64 -0.87
CA MET A 171 1.01 -5.49 -0.63
C MET A 171 1.30 -6.98 -0.79
N ASN A 172 2.01 -7.35 -1.86
CA ASN A 172 2.38 -8.73 -2.13
C ASN A 172 3.59 -9.16 -1.29
N ALA A 173 4.55 -8.25 -1.07
CA ALA A 173 5.77 -8.54 -0.35
C ALA A 173 5.49 -8.79 1.13
N VAL A 174 4.72 -7.93 1.80
CA VAL A 174 4.35 -8.09 3.21
C VAL A 174 3.53 -9.36 3.40
N ALA A 175 2.54 -9.61 2.55
CA ALA A 175 1.77 -10.84 2.62
C ALA A 175 2.65 -12.10 2.51
N TYR A 176 3.66 -12.07 1.63
CA TYR A 176 4.63 -13.17 1.53
C TYR A 176 5.54 -13.28 2.77
N ILE A 177 6.03 -12.16 3.30
CA ILE A 177 6.86 -12.13 4.53
C ILE A 177 6.12 -12.78 5.70
N LEU A 178 4.81 -12.57 5.77
CA LEU A 178 3.95 -13.10 6.84
C LEU A 178 3.48 -14.54 6.61
N SER A 179 3.42 -15.03 5.36
CA SER A 179 2.85 -16.35 5.06
C SER A 179 3.81 -17.34 4.41
N GLY A 180 4.81 -16.87 3.66
CA GLY A 180 5.63 -17.69 2.78
C GLY A 180 4.92 -18.18 1.53
N GLU A 181 3.70 -17.72 1.25
CA GLU A 181 2.89 -18.17 0.13
C GLU A 181 2.96 -17.21 -1.07
N TRP A 182 3.10 -17.79 -2.28
CA TRP A 182 3.14 -17.01 -3.50
C TRP A 182 1.73 -16.61 -3.97
N PHE A 183 1.56 -15.34 -4.26
CA PHE A 183 0.41 -14.83 -5.01
C PHE A 183 0.76 -14.75 -6.51
N GLU A 184 0.10 -15.57 -7.31
CA GLU A 184 0.29 -15.67 -8.76
C GLU A 184 -1.00 -15.34 -9.53
N ASN A 185 -1.85 -14.45 -9.00
CA ASN A 185 -3.17 -14.15 -9.55
C ASN A 185 -4.11 -15.37 -9.65
N GLN A 186 -3.88 -16.42 -8.86
CA GLN A 186 -4.68 -17.65 -8.84
C GLN A 186 -6.08 -17.43 -8.24
N GLU A 187 -6.25 -16.34 -7.48
CA GLU A 187 -7.48 -15.96 -6.79
C GLU A 187 -7.58 -14.43 -6.67
N PRO A 188 -8.72 -13.87 -6.23
CA PRO A 188 -8.79 -12.45 -5.87
C PRO A 188 -7.76 -12.08 -4.81
N LEU A 189 -7.07 -10.94 -5.00
CA LEU A 189 -6.07 -10.48 -4.03
C LEU A 189 -6.66 -10.33 -2.62
N ALA A 190 -7.90 -9.87 -2.49
CA ALA A 190 -8.58 -9.75 -1.20
C ALA A 190 -8.77 -11.11 -0.51
N ASP A 191 -9.04 -12.18 -1.25
CA ASP A 191 -9.19 -13.53 -0.69
C ASP A 191 -7.84 -14.06 -0.21
N TYR A 192 -6.78 -13.87 -1.02
CA TYR A 192 -5.40 -14.20 -0.62
C TYR A 192 -4.97 -13.43 0.63
N LEU A 193 -5.22 -12.12 0.70
CA LEU A 193 -4.88 -11.32 1.88
C LEU A 193 -5.67 -11.77 3.12
N ASN A 194 -6.97 -12.04 2.97
CA ASN A 194 -7.76 -12.62 4.07
C ASN A 194 -7.13 -13.91 4.59
N ASP A 195 -6.71 -14.80 3.70
CA ASP A 195 -6.10 -16.08 4.08
C ASP A 195 -4.77 -15.88 4.81
N VAL A 196 -3.94 -14.95 4.37
CA VAL A 196 -2.67 -14.60 5.04
C VAL A 196 -2.90 -14.17 6.49
N TYR A 197 -3.80 -13.23 6.73
CA TYR A 197 -4.05 -12.72 8.10
C TYR A 197 -4.82 -13.71 8.97
N LEU A 198 -5.61 -14.61 8.39
CA LEU A 198 -6.36 -15.62 9.13
C LEU A 198 -5.57 -16.89 9.41
N ASN A 199 -4.88 -17.40 8.39
CA ASN A 199 -4.45 -18.79 8.35
C ASN A 199 -2.95 -18.97 8.10
N SER A 200 -2.14 -17.90 8.17
CA SER A 200 -0.70 -18.04 7.97
C SER A 200 -0.12 -19.10 8.92
N PRO A 201 0.69 -20.04 8.41
CA PRO A 201 1.40 -21.01 9.25
C PRO A 201 2.26 -20.36 10.34
N LEU A 202 2.70 -19.10 10.12
CA LEU A 202 3.48 -18.34 11.09
C LEU A 202 2.67 -18.08 12.38
N TRP A 203 1.38 -17.78 12.26
CA TRP A 203 0.52 -17.57 13.42
C TRP A 203 0.37 -18.84 14.26
N GLU A 204 0.11 -19.99 13.63
CA GLU A 204 0.02 -21.29 14.33
C GLU A 204 1.32 -21.60 15.07
N GLU A 205 2.47 -21.39 14.44
CA GLU A 205 3.76 -21.67 15.06
C GLU A 205 4.06 -20.75 16.24
N LEU A 206 3.81 -19.43 16.08
CA LEU A 206 3.98 -18.45 17.15
C LEU A 206 3.10 -18.77 18.37
N TRP A 207 1.81 -19.07 18.17
CA TRP A 207 0.92 -19.47 19.26
C TRP A 207 1.36 -20.78 19.93
N SER A 208 1.79 -21.77 19.13
CA SER A 208 2.26 -23.04 19.68
C SER A 208 3.47 -22.88 20.61
N ARG A 209 4.28 -21.85 20.37
CA ARG A 209 5.45 -21.46 21.18
C ARG A 209 5.12 -20.50 22.31
N GLY A 210 3.87 -20.05 22.41
CA GLY A 210 3.37 -19.18 23.48
C GLY A 210 3.58 -17.68 23.25
N TYR A 211 3.82 -17.27 22.01
CA TYR A 211 3.90 -15.85 21.69
C TYR A 211 2.51 -15.19 21.61
N GLN A 212 2.39 -14.00 22.15
CA GLN A 212 1.38 -13.02 21.74
C GLN A 212 1.86 -12.39 20.42
N ILE A 213 0.93 -12.13 19.54
CA ILE A 213 1.23 -11.55 18.21
C ILE A 213 0.63 -10.16 18.16
N ASP A 214 1.47 -9.15 17.95
CA ASP A 214 1.07 -7.77 17.76
C ASP A 214 1.55 -7.27 16.39
N LEU A 215 0.64 -6.64 15.62
CA LEU A 215 0.95 -6.06 14.31
C LEU A 215 0.86 -4.54 14.39
N TYR A 216 1.85 -3.87 13.84
CA TYR A 216 1.91 -2.41 13.70
C TYR A 216 2.24 -2.11 12.24
N GLU A 217 1.21 -1.87 11.45
CA GLU A 217 1.28 -1.55 10.02
C GLU A 217 0.14 -0.61 9.63
N ASP A 218 0.22 -0.02 8.44
CA ASP A 218 -0.70 1.01 7.98
C ASP A 218 -2.16 0.54 7.84
N ASP A 219 -2.37 -0.73 7.45
CA ASP A 219 -3.71 -1.29 7.27
C ASP A 219 -3.69 -2.82 7.25
N ILE A 220 -4.59 -3.44 7.99
CA ILE A 220 -4.92 -4.85 7.79
C ILE A 220 -5.86 -4.94 6.58
N ARG A 221 -5.33 -5.34 5.44
CA ARG A 221 -6.07 -5.43 4.18
C ARG A 221 -6.98 -6.65 4.08
N ALA A 222 -7.30 -7.25 5.21
CA ALA A 222 -8.29 -8.30 5.35
C ALA A 222 -9.67 -7.72 5.63
N GLN A 223 -10.71 -8.43 5.17
CA GLN A 223 -12.11 -8.02 5.32
C GLN A 223 -12.90 -8.95 6.25
N ASP A 224 -12.26 -9.99 6.79
CA ASP A 224 -12.89 -10.96 7.67
C ASP A 224 -12.77 -10.51 9.14
N ASP A 225 -13.90 -10.50 9.85
CA ASP A 225 -13.98 -10.08 11.26
C ASP A 225 -13.08 -10.88 12.18
N SER A 226 -12.89 -12.18 11.88
CA SER A 226 -12.14 -13.08 12.74
C SER A 226 -10.64 -12.84 12.73
N VAL A 227 -10.13 -11.99 11.82
CA VAL A 227 -8.72 -11.55 11.82
C VAL A 227 -8.33 -10.93 13.16
N ALA A 228 -9.23 -10.15 13.77
CA ALA A 228 -8.97 -9.53 15.06
C ALA A 228 -8.65 -10.54 16.18
N ASP A 229 -9.15 -11.78 16.08
CA ASP A 229 -8.90 -12.82 17.09
C ASP A 229 -7.45 -13.32 17.08
N ASN A 230 -6.70 -13.05 16.02
CA ASN A 230 -5.33 -13.51 15.86
C ASN A 230 -4.29 -12.58 16.51
N PHE A 231 -4.63 -11.32 16.76
CA PHE A 231 -3.67 -10.30 17.17
C PHE A 231 -4.10 -9.59 18.45
N GLY A 232 -3.11 -9.29 19.29
CA GLY A 232 -3.36 -8.67 20.59
C GLY A 232 -3.78 -7.21 20.53
N ASN A 233 -3.41 -6.52 19.44
CA ASN A 233 -3.64 -5.09 19.27
C ASN A 233 -4.61 -4.74 18.14
N VAL A 234 -5.32 -5.73 17.56
CA VAL A 234 -6.29 -5.51 16.48
C VAL A 234 -7.71 -5.64 17.01
N TYR A 235 -8.54 -4.66 16.74
CA TYR A 235 -9.90 -4.56 17.26
C TYR A 235 -10.92 -4.29 16.15
N HIS A 236 -12.16 -4.70 16.40
CA HIS A 236 -13.29 -4.26 15.59
C HIS A 236 -13.62 -2.81 15.90
N THR A 237 -13.76 -2.01 14.85
CA THR A 237 -14.13 -0.62 14.99
C THR A 237 -15.26 -0.21 14.05
N THR A 238 -15.97 0.83 14.42
CA THR A 238 -16.90 1.52 13.53
C THR A 238 -16.25 2.79 13.03
N VAL A 239 -16.19 2.94 11.71
CA VAL A 239 -15.64 4.13 11.07
C VAL A 239 -16.78 5.08 10.71
N ARG A 240 -16.58 6.36 11.01
CA ARG A 240 -17.50 7.43 10.60
C ARG A 240 -16.72 8.60 9.99
N PRO A 241 -17.31 9.39 9.10
CA PRO A 241 -16.64 10.59 8.62
C PRO A 241 -16.53 11.65 9.73
N ASN A 242 -15.35 12.23 9.85
CA ASN A 242 -15.11 13.39 10.74
C ASN A 242 -15.90 14.63 10.26
N SER A 243 -16.19 14.71 8.94
CA SER A 243 -16.96 15.78 8.32
C SER A 243 -17.78 15.27 7.15
N TYR A 244 -19.11 15.19 7.30
CA TYR A 244 -20.02 14.85 6.19
C TYR A 244 -19.99 15.87 5.05
N LEU A 245 -19.65 17.13 5.33
CA LEU A 245 -19.53 18.15 4.29
C LEU A 245 -18.31 17.92 3.41
N GLU A 246 -17.17 17.59 4.01
CA GLU A 246 -15.94 17.30 3.26
C GLU A 246 -16.10 15.98 2.50
N LEU A 247 -16.67 14.94 3.10
CA LEU A 247 -17.00 13.69 2.40
C LEU A 247 -17.88 13.96 1.18
N ALA A 248 -18.93 14.74 1.32
CA ALA A 248 -19.80 15.09 0.19
C ALA A 248 -19.04 15.87 -0.91
N LYS A 249 -18.04 16.67 -0.56
CA LYS A 249 -17.19 17.36 -1.55
C LYS A 249 -16.31 16.37 -2.33
N GLU A 250 -15.67 15.44 -1.65
CA GLU A 250 -14.84 14.42 -2.31
C GLU A 250 -15.70 13.50 -3.18
N GLU A 251 -16.87 13.06 -2.71
CA GLU A 251 -17.82 12.31 -3.54
C GLU A 251 -18.30 13.10 -4.77
N LEU A 252 -18.53 14.41 -4.64
CA LEU A 252 -18.87 15.26 -5.78
C LEU A 252 -17.71 15.37 -6.78
N LYS A 253 -16.44 15.34 -6.33
CA LYS A 253 -15.30 15.24 -7.24
C LYS A 253 -15.33 13.92 -8.02
N LEU A 254 -15.58 12.77 -7.37
CA LEU A 254 -15.74 11.49 -8.07
C LEU A 254 -16.85 11.54 -9.12
N VAL A 255 -18.00 12.12 -8.78
CA VAL A 255 -19.09 12.34 -9.74
C VAL A 255 -18.61 13.23 -10.89
N GLY A 256 -17.91 14.32 -10.59
CA GLY A 256 -17.35 15.23 -11.60
C GLY A 256 -16.32 14.53 -12.48
N PHE A 257 -15.40 13.78 -11.90
CA PHE A 257 -14.40 12.99 -12.63
C PHE A 257 -15.06 11.99 -13.59
N ARG A 258 -16.12 11.32 -13.15
CA ARG A 258 -16.83 10.34 -13.96
C ARG A 258 -17.63 11.01 -15.10
N TYR A 259 -18.41 12.06 -14.81
CA TYR A 259 -19.45 12.55 -15.69
C TYR A 259 -19.15 13.90 -16.40
N ALA A 260 -18.15 14.66 -15.92
CA ALA A 260 -17.83 15.95 -16.52
C ALA A 260 -17.13 15.81 -17.90
N PRO A 261 -17.23 16.83 -18.77
CA PRO A 261 -16.39 16.92 -19.97
C PRO A 261 -14.91 16.85 -19.63
N TYR A 262 -14.08 16.33 -20.56
CA TYR A 262 -12.65 16.08 -20.33
C TYR A 262 -11.92 17.27 -19.68
N ASP A 263 -12.08 18.47 -20.21
CA ASP A 263 -11.38 19.66 -19.70
C ASP A 263 -11.73 20.02 -18.25
N LEU A 264 -12.85 19.55 -17.73
CA LEU A 264 -13.27 19.79 -16.34
C LEU A 264 -12.86 18.65 -15.39
N LYS A 265 -12.54 17.46 -15.91
CA LYS A 265 -12.19 16.29 -15.10
C LYS A 265 -10.96 16.52 -14.22
N ARG A 266 -9.96 17.26 -14.71
CA ARG A 266 -8.74 17.61 -13.95
C ARG A 266 -9.02 18.38 -12.65
N TYR A 267 -10.13 19.10 -12.57
CA TYR A 267 -10.55 19.81 -11.35
C TYR A 267 -11.36 18.93 -10.39
N CYS A 268 -11.66 17.73 -10.83
CA CYS A 268 -12.43 16.73 -10.09
C CYS A 268 -11.56 15.53 -9.71
N GLU A 269 -10.25 15.64 -9.87
CA GLU A 269 -9.31 14.63 -9.39
C GLU A 269 -9.36 14.54 -7.88
N THR A 270 -9.44 13.32 -7.36
CA THR A 270 -9.40 13.03 -5.93
C THR A 270 -8.57 11.77 -5.71
N ARG A 271 -8.20 11.48 -4.48
CA ARG A 271 -7.35 10.36 -4.12
C ARG A 271 -7.93 9.65 -2.91
N GLU A 272 -7.60 8.38 -2.77
CA GLU A 272 -8.00 7.55 -1.64
C GLU A 272 -7.62 8.22 -0.31
N ILE A 273 -6.40 8.73 -0.20
CA ILE A 273 -5.88 9.46 0.97
C ILE A 273 -6.82 10.56 1.49
N TYR A 274 -7.58 11.22 0.62
CA TYR A 274 -8.51 12.26 1.07
C TYR A 274 -9.77 11.67 1.71
N PHE A 275 -10.14 10.43 1.35
CA PHE A 275 -11.23 9.71 2.00
C PHE A 275 -10.76 9.12 3.32
N ASP A 276 -9.55 8.57 3.38
CA ASP A 276 -8.97 8.00 4.59
C ASP A 276 -8.76 9.07 5.65
N ALA A 277 -8.26 10.25 5.27
CA ALA A 277 -8.15 11.42 6.16
C ALA A 277 -9.51 11.91 6.71
N LEU A 278 -10.64 11.50 6.11
CA LEU A 278 -11.97 11.81 6.60
C LEU A 278 -12.54 10.72 7.51
N GLN A 279 -11.89 9.58 7.61
CA GLN A 279 -12.33 8.49 8.47
C GLN A 279 -11.84 8.72 9.89
N VAL A 280 -12.70 8.46 10.83
CA VAL A 280 -12.40 8.50 12.27
C VAL A 280 -12.91 7.21 12.88
N SER A 281 -12.02 6.48 13.50
CA SER A 281 -12.38 5.27 14.25
C SER A 281 -12.99 5.61 15.60
N GLU A 282 -13.95 4.82 16.05
CA GLU A 282 -14.44 4.85 17.41
C GLU A 282 -13.92 3.60 18.15
N PRO A 283 -13.54 3.69 19.43
CA PRO A 283 -13.90 4.75 20.37
C PRO A 283 -12.88 5.90 20.51
N ASP A 284 -11.68 5.81 20.01
CA ASP A 284 -10.60 6.73 20.34
C ASP A 284 -10.57 8.02 19.49
N GLY A 285 -11.24 8.02 18.33
CA GLY A 285 -11.31 9.19 17.47
C GLY A 285 -10.04 9.45 16.65
N THR A 286 -9.15 8.45 16.53
CA THR A 286 -7.96 8.55 15.67
C THR A 286 -8.36 8.59 14.20
N THR A 287 -7.65 9.36 13.42
CA THR A 287 -7.79 9.34 11.95
C THR A 287 -7.06 8.13 11.40
N ALA A 288 -7.76 7.29 10.65
CA ALA A 288 -7.09 6.30 9.82
C ALA A 288 -6.31 7.05 8.74
N GLY A 289 -4.98 7.04 8.83
CA GLY A 289 -4.08 7.57 7.79
C GLY A 289 -3.63 6.45 6.86
N ILE A 290 -3.08 6.81 5.70
CA ILE A 290 -2.46 5.81 4.78
C ILE A 290 -1.24 5.16 5.43
N PHE A 291 -0.55 5.87 6.29
CA PHE A 291 0.55 5.35 7.09
C PHE A 291 0.22 5.63 8.55
N THR A 292 -0.46 4.71 9.21
CA THR A 292 -0.66 4.78 10.67
C THR A 292 0.68 4.64 11.39
N GLU A 293 1.63 3.91 10.81
CA GLU A 293 3.00 3.79 11.28
C GLU A 293 3.94 4.78 10.57
N ASP A 294 3.59 6.07 10.66
CA ASP A 294 4.42 7.19 10.22
C ASP A 294 5.73 7.22 11.03
N ASN A 295 6.85 7.37 10.35
CA ASN A 295 8.18 7.43 10.98
C ASN A 295 8.28 8.48 12.10
N MET A 296 7.63 9.63 11.93
CA MET A 296 7.67 10.71 12.92
C MET A 296 6.80 10.40 14.13
N ALA A 297 5.61 9.84 13.91
CA ALA A 297 4.71 9.42 14.99
C ALA A 297 5.37 8.34 15.84
N PHE A 298 5.96 7.32 15.20
CA PHE A 298 6.74 6.30 15.90
C PHE A 298 7.91 6.89 16.72
N LYS A 299 8.67 7.82 16.12
CA LYS A 299 9.76 8.50 16.84
C LYS A 299 9.27 9.26 18.07
N GLU A 300 8.20 10.05 17.91
CA GLU A 300 7.64 10.84 19.00
C GLU A 300 7.12 9.93 20.11
N ALA A 301 6.39 8.89 19.78
CA ALA A 301 5.90 7.91 20.74
C ALA A 301 7.04 7.14 21.44
N LEU A 302 8.08 6.74 20.70
CA LEU A 302 9.29 6.12 21.27
C LEU A 302 10.00 7.04 22.27
N LEU A 303 10.13 8.32 21.94
CA LEU A 303 10.79 9.30 22.82
C LEU A 303 9.95 9.63 24.06
N GLU A 304 8.63 9.59 23.96
CA GLU A 304 7.71 9.86 25.06
C GLU A 304 7.61 8.66 26.02
N ASN A 305 7.46 7.46 25.48
CA ASN A 305 7.17 6.24 26.25
C ASN A 305 8.43 5.47 26.63
N GLY A 306 9.47 5.51 25.79
CA GLY A 306 10.60 4.59 25.85
C GLY A 306 10.15 3.14 25.58
N VAL A 307 11.10 2.21 25.64
CA VAL A 307 10.80 0.76 25.62
C VAL A 307 10.78 0.25 27.05
N VAL A 308 9.73 -0.50 27.41
CA VAL A 308 9.52 -1.00 28.78
C VAL A 308 9.42 -2.54 28.76
N MET A 309 10.17 -3.20 29.64
CA MET A 309 10.10 -4.66 29.80
C MET A 309 9.16 -5.00 30.99
N ASP A 310 7.87 -5.12 30.69
CA ASP A 310 6.82 -5.32 31.70
C ASP A 310 5.85 -6.47 31.37
N GLN A 311 6.07 -7.19 30.28
CA GLN A 311 5.28 -8.36 29.90
C GLN A 311 5.96 -9.67 30.32
N GLU A 312 5.18 -10.67 30.73
CA GLU A 312 5.67 -12.01 31.06
C GLU A 312 5.51 -13.02 29.90
N GLN A 313 4.50 -12.79 29.03
CA GLN A 313 4.25 -13.64 27.86
C GLN A 313 5.24 -13.30 26.76
N LYS A 314 5.74 -14.32 26.04
CA LYS A 314 6.57 -14.11 24.84
C LYS A 314 5.84 -13.22 23.83
N ASN A 315 6.57 -12.33 23.19
CA ASN A 315 5.99 -11.34 22.31
C ASN A 315 6.60 -11.41 20.91
N PHE A 316 5.74 -11.47 19.90
CA PHE A 316 6.10 -11.27 18.51
C PHE A 316 5.55 -9.92 18.06
N LYS A 317 6.40 -9.09 17.49
CA LYS A 317 6.02 -7.79 16.91
C LYS A 317 6.42 -7.72 15.45
N PHE A 318 5.45 -7.43 14.61
CA PHE A 318 5.69 -7.02 13.24
C PHE A 318 5.42 -5.50 13.16
N ILE A 319 6.46 -4.72 12.96
CA ILE A 319 6.39 -3.25 12.90
C ILE A 319 6.79 -2.83 11.50
N HIS A 320 5.86 -2.26 10.74
CA HIS A 320 6.08 -1.85 9.37
C HIS A 320 5.91 -0.34 9.24
N LEU A 321 7.03 0.36 9.25
CA LEU A 321 7.08 1.82 9.13
C LEU A 321 7.11 2.28 7.67
N GLU A 322 6.69 3.53 7.43
CA GLU A 322 6.88 4.24 6.16
C GLU A 322 8.34 4.15 5.65
N GLY A 323 9.29 4.07 6.57
CA GLY A 323 10.69 3.80 6.24
C GLY A 323 11.31 4.82 5.29
N ALA A 324 11.85 4.32 4.16
CA ALA A 324 12.46 5.14 3.12
C ALA A 324 11.48 5.49 1.97
N HIS A 325 10.20 5.14 2.09
CA HIS A 325 9.18 5.39 1.07
C HIS A 325 8.96 6.91 0.83
N ALA A 326 8.51 7.24 -0.37
CA ALA A 326 8.09 8.61 -0.70
C ALA A 326 6.77 8.99 0.03
N PRO A 327 6.59 10.25 0.46
CA PRO A 327 7.36 11.42 0.09
C PRO A 327 8.68 11.56 0.85
N PHE A 328 9.76 11.99 0.18
CA PHE A 328 11.06 12.18 0.82
C PHE A 328 11.08 13.52 1.54
N ILE A 329 10.77 13.49 2.82
CA ILE A 329 10.55 14.68 3.64
C ILE A 329 11.31 14.64 4.97
N TYR A 330 12.18 13.63 5.17
CA TYR A 330 12.96 13.47 6.39
C TYR A 330 14.46 13.58 6.10
N GLY A 331 15.19 14.20 7.03
CA GLY A 331 16.64 14.23 7.05
C GLY A 331 17.21 13.26 8.08
N GLY A 332 18.57 13.15 8.17
CA GLY A 332 19.28 12.14 8.94
C GLY A 332 18.91 12.01 10.43
N ASP A 333 18.41 13.07 11.06
CA ASP A 333 17.91 13.04 12.45
C ASP A 333 16.37 12.92 12.56
N MET A 334 15.71 12.50 11.50
CA MET A 334 14.25 12.54 11.39
C MET A 334 13.70 13.97 11.53
N GLU A 335 14.41 14.94 11.00
CA GLU A 335 13.93 16.30 10.87
C GLU A 335 13.12 16.46 9.58
N TYR A 336 12.08 17.29 9.63
CA TYR A 336 11.29 17.59 8.43
C TYR A 336 12.12 18.43 7.44
N VAL A 337 12.40 17.88 6.26
CA VAL A 337 13.16 18.50 5.18
C VAL A 337 12.31 18.55 3.91
N PRO A 338 11.60 19.66 3.64
CA PRO A 338 10.81 19.79 2.43
C PRO A 338 11.65 19.63 1.17
N GLY A 339 11.30 18.67 0.30
CA GLY A 339 12.02 18.43 -0.96
C GLY A 339 13.34 17.69 -0.78
N GLY A 340 13.42 16.85 0.24
CA GLY A 340 14.51 15.90 0.43
C GLY A 340 14.59 14.86 -0.71
N ASP A 341 15.55 13.97 -0.62
CA ASP A 341 15.73 12.87 -1.56
C ASP A 341 15.64 11.51 -0.86
N TYR A 342 15.68 10.44 -1.65
CA TYR A 342 15.58 9.07 -1.14
C TYR A 342 16.69 8.73 -0.14
N ARG A 343 17.94 9.16 -0.40
CA ARG A 343 19.07 8.90 0.47
C ARG A 343 18.88 9.52 1.85
N GLN A 344 18.40 10.77 1.90
CA GLN A 344 18.12 11.45 3.17
C GLN A 344 17.02 10.74 3.98
N ASN A 345 15.95 10.26 3.30
CA ASN A 345 14.90 9.47 3.95
C ASN A 345 15.47 8.13 4.47
N MET A 346 16.35 7.49 3.72
CA MET A 346 17.01 6.25 4.14
C MET A 346 17.90 6.48 5.37
N GLU A 347 18.70 7.54 5.41
CA GLU A 347 19.49 7.95 6.58
C GLU A 347 18.61 8.17 7.81
N ALA A 348 17.48 8.87 7.63
CA ALA A 348 16.50 9.12 8.69
C ALA A 348 15.92 7.81 9.24
N SER A 349 15.58 6.87 8.38
CA SER A 349 15.04 5.56 8.76
C SER A 349 16.06 4.71 9.54
N ILE A 350 17.34 4.76 9.14
CA ILE A 350 18.44 4.10 9.87
C ILE A 350 18.64 4.74 11.24
N ALA A 351 18.62 6.08 11.33
CA ALA A 351 18.72 6.80 12.60
C ALA A 351 17.56 6.47 13.55
N LEU A 352 16.35 6.31 13.03
CA LEU A 352 15.19 5.88 13.82
C LEU A 352 15.36 4.44 14.32
N THR A 353 15.79 3.54 13.45
CA THR A 353 16.10 2.15 13.81
C THR A 353 17.14 2.08 14.92
N ALA A 354 18.21 2.89 14.84
CA ALA A 354 19.22 2.98 15.87
C ALA A 354 18.64 3.39 17.24
N LYS A 355 17.77 4.41 17.25
CA LYS A 355 17.08 4.87 18.47
C LYS A 355 16.20 3.77 19.08
N TYR A 356 15.50 3.01 18.26
CA TYR A 356 14.68 1.90 18.72
C TYR A 356 15.53 0.78 19.31
N ILE A 357 16.62 0.38 18.64
CA ILE A 357 17.58 -0.60 19.16
C ILE A 357 18.17 -0.15 20.50
N ASP A 358 18.56 1.12 20.62
CA ASP A 358 19.11 1.65 21.86
C ASP A 358 18.06 1.65 22.98
N ALA A 359 16.81 2.00 22.70
CA ALA A 359 15.73 1.93 23.68
C ALA A 359 15.46 0.48 24.13
N ILE A 360 15.54 -0.51 23.25
CA ILE A 360 15.47 -1.93 23.62
C ILE A 360 16.66 -2.32 24.53
N LYS A 361 17.89 -1.83 24.25
CA LYS A 361 19.06 -2.04 25.13
C LYS A 361 18.84 -1.41 26.50
N GLU A 362 18.36 -0.18 26.56
CA GLU A 362 18.08 0.55 27.81
C GLU A 362 17.00 -0.14 28.65
N SER A 363 15.98 -0.75 28.04
CA SER A 363 14.94 -1.51 28.75
C SER A 363 15.44 -2.79 29.41
N GLY A 364 16.59 -3.30 28.98
CA GLY A 364 17.15 -4.59 29.38
C GLY A 364 16.60 -5.81 28.63
N ALA A 365 15.72 -5.61 27.62
CA ALA A 365 15.14 -6.69 26.83
C ALA A 365 16.03 -7.11 25.63
N TYR A 366 17.16 -6.43 25.37
CA TYR A 366 17.96 -6.64 24.17
C TYR A 366 18.52 -8.06 24.02
N ASP A 367 18.99 -8.65 25.12
CA ASP A 367 19.57 -10.00 25.10
C ASP A 367 18.53 -11.09 24.83
N ASN A 368 17.29 -10.91 25.26
CA ASN A 368 16.21 -11.85 25.01
C ASN A 368 15.31 -11.50 23.82
N THR A 369 15.80 -10.64 22.94
CA THR A 369 15.13 -10.22 21.70
C THR A 369 15.90 -10.69 20.47
N ALA A 370 15.26 -11.48 19.61
CA ALA A 370 15.67 -11.68 18.25
C ALA A 370 15.11 -10.53 17.39
N ILE A 371 15.94 -9.90 16.56
CA ILE A 371 15.56 -8.73 15.77
C ILE A 371 15.89 -8.97 14.31
N ILE A 372 14.92 -8.78 13.44
CA ILE A 372 15.12 -8.63 11.99
C ILE A 372 14.81 -7.19 11.65
N VAL A 373 15.76 -6.47 11.04
CA VAL A 373 15.54 -5.18 10.39
C VAL A 373 15.58 -5.43 8.89
N MET A 374 14.49 -5.19 8.21
CA MET A 374 14.37 -5.50 6.79
C MET A 374 13.55 -4.47 6.04
N ALA A 375 13.54 -4.55 4.71
CA ALA A 375 12.54 -3.87 3.90
C ALA A 375 11.51 -4.87 3.37
N ASP A 376 10.37 -4.39 2.93
CA ASP A 376 9.41 -5.19 2.16
C ASP A 376 9.94 -5.45 0.73
N HIS A 377 10.48 -4.43 0.07
CA HIS A 377 11.18 -4.48 -1.21
C HIS A 377 12.28 -3.40 -1.29
N GLY A 378 13.11 -3.44 -2.33
CA GLY A 378 14.11 -2.40 -2.58
C GLY A 378 13.52 -1.16 -3.26
N TYR A 379 14.38 -0.28 -3.72
CA TYR A 379 14.06 0.96 -4.43
C TYR A 379 14.86 1.06 -5.73
N ASN A 380 14.28 1.56 -6.80
CA ASN A 380 15.00 1.82 -8.05
C ASN A 380 14.53 3.11 -8.75
N GLY A 381 14.55 4.19 -7.99
CA GLY A 381 14.19 5.51 -8.48
C GLY A 381 12.69 5.77 -8.53
N GLN A 382 12.35 7.02 -8.84
CA GLN A 382 11.00 7.46 -9.18
C GLN A 382 10.90 7.63 -10.68
N GLY A 383 9.82 7.21 -11.30
CA GLY A 383 9.63 7.33 -12.73
C GLY A 383 8.22 7.03 -13.19
N ASP A 384 8.05 7.00 -14.52
CA ASP A 384 6.81 6.57 -15.16
C ASP A 384 6.53 5.10 -14.83
N GLU A 385 5.34 4.77 -14.40
CA GLU A 385 4.88 3.41 -14.12
C GLU A 385 5.07 2.44 -15.29
N THR A 386 5.26 2.94 -16.49
CA THR A 386 5.59 2.17 -17.68
C THR A 386 7.08 1.84 -17.80
N ASP A 387 7.92 2.45 -16.96
CA ASP A 387 9.35 2.16 -16.94
C ASP A 387 9.61 0.88 -16.13
N ARG A 388 9.99 -0.19 -16.83
CA ARG A 388 10.32 -1.47 -16.23
C ARG A 388 11.35 -1.33 -15.11
N ASP A 389 12.33 -0.47 -15.29
CA ASP A 389 13.49 -0.40 -14.42
C ASP A 389 13.11 0.21 -13.05
N VAL A 390 12.16 1.13 -13.00
CA VAL A 390 11.64 1.71 -11.75
C VAL A 390 11.01 0.66 -10.83
N TRP A 391 10.35 -0.33 -11.41
CA TRP A 391 9.68 -1.42 -10.66
C TRP A 391 10.57 -2.66 -10.46
N MET A 392 11.84 -2.59 -10.84
CA MET A 392 12.83 -3.62 -10.51
C MET A 392 13.46 -3.28 -9.15
N ARG A 393 12.93 -3.86 -8.08
CA ARG A 393 13.24 -3.56 -6.68
C ARG A 393 13.61 -4.82 -5.88
N PRO A 394 14.50 -5.69 -6.42
CA PRO A 394 14.73 -7.02 -5.85
C PRO A 394 15.66 -7.05 -4.64
N ALA A 395 16.32 -5.95 -4.29
CA ALA A 395 17.39 -5.93 -3.30
C ALA A 395 16.96 -5.18 -2.02
N PRO A 396 16.11 -5.77 -1.16
CA PRO A 396 15.77 -5.17 0.13
C PRO A 396 16.93 -5.21 1.10
N MET A 397 17.02 -4.23 1.99
CA MET A 397 17.91 -4.26 3.15
C MET A 397 17.48 -5.40 4.10
N PHE A 398 18.47 -6.14 4.64
CA PHE A 398 18.16 -7.25 5.55
C PHE A 398 19.28 -7.46 6.58
N LEU A 399 19.00 -7.16 7.84
CA LEU A 399 19.89 -7.35 8.98
C LEU A 399 19.21 -8.24 10.03
N VAL A 400 20.00 -9.09 10.68
CA VAL A 400 19.46 -10.01 11.67
C VAL A 400 20.36 -10.07 12.89
N LYS A 401 19.75 -10.11 14.07
CA LYS A 401 20.38 -10.42 15.34
C LYS A 401 19.59 -11.54 16.05
N GLY A 402 20.24 -12.62 16.41
CA GLY A 402 19.67 -13.66 17.27
C GLY A 402 19.61 -13.26 18.75
N MET A 403 18.89 -14.05 19.55
CA MET A 403 18.89 -13.86 21.02
C MET A 403 20.29 -14.04 21.60
N ARG A 404 20.70 -13.14 22.51
CA ARG A 404 22.02 -13.14 23.18
C ARG A 404 23.21 -13.10 22.22
N GLU A 405 22.97 -12.67 20.98
CA GLU A 405 24.02 -12.50 19.99
C GLU A 405 24.80 -11.23 20.25
N GLN A 406 26.14 -11.35 20.24
CA GLN A 406 27.07 -10.23 20.47
C GLN A 406 28.30 -10.40 19.57
N HIS A 407 28.64 -9.32 18.88
CA HIS A 407 29.84 -9.23 18.04
C HIS A 407 30.57 -7.92 18.29
N ASP A 408 31.88 -7.93 18.04
CA ASP A 408 32.72 -6.69 18.14
C ASP A 408 32.38 -5.67 17.02
N THR A 409 31.83 -6.14 15.89
CA THR A 409 31.43 -5.34 14.74
C THR A 409 30.40 -6.09 13.91
N MET A 410 29.58 -5.34 13.20
CA MET A 410 28.59 -5.88 12.27
C MET A 410 29.22 -6.90 11.31
N GLN A 411 28.57 -8.04 11.18
CA GLN A 411 28.98 -9.07 10.22
C GLN A 411 28.31 -8.79 8.86
N ILE A 412 29.01 -9.12 7.77
CA ILE A 412 28.46 -9.00 6.41
C ILE A 412 28.51 -10.37 5.76
N SER A 413 27.42 -10.77 5.12
CA SER A 413 27.29 -12.03 4.39
C SER A 413 26.83 -11.78 2.95
N GLU A 414 27.60 -12.28 2.00
CA GLU A 414 27.24 -12.30 0.56
C GLU A 414 26.50 -13.59 0.16
N ALA A 415 26.03 -14.39 1.12
CA ALA A 415 25.25 -15.60 0.82
C ALA A 415 24.02 -15.26 -0.04
N PRO A 416 23.74 -16.03 -1.11
CA PRO A 416 22.65 -15.73 -2.03
C PRO A 416 21.28 -16.13 -1.44
N VAL A 417 20.86 -15.45 -0.38
CA VAL A 417 19.60 -15.69 0.33
C VAL A 417 18.42 -14.96 -0.34
N SER A 418 17.23 -15.38 -0.01
CA SER A 418 15.99 -14.80 -0.57
C SER A 418 14.85 -14.91 0.45
N TYR A 419 13.80 -14.14 0.27
CA TYR A 419 12.60 -14.22 1.12
C TYR A 419 11.92 -15.60 1.10
N VAL A 420 12.24 -16.45 0.12
CA VAL A 420 11.83 -17.87 0.15
C VAL A 420 12.39 -18.62 1.37
N ASP A 421 13.50 -18.15 1.93
CA ASP A 421 14.19 -18.77 3.06
C ASP A 421 13.71 -18.24 4.42
N LEU A 422 12.80 -17.25 4.44
CA LEU A 422 12.39 -16.56 5.68
C LEU A 422 11.71 -17.50 6.68
N TRP A 423 10.90 -18.44 6.21
CA TRP A 423 10.25 -19.39 7.09
C TRP A 423 11.25 -20.16 7.95
N ASP A 424 12.27 -20.75 7.32
CA ASP A 424 13.31 -21.49 8.02
C ASP A 424 14.14 -20.59 8.93
N ALA A 425 14.37 -19.34 8.49
CA ALA A 425 15.07 -18.35 9.31
C ALA A 425 14.30 -17.98 10.58
N TYR A 426 12.98 -17.77 10.49
CA TYR A 426 12.13 -17.50 11.65
C TYR A 426 12.15 -18.66 12.64
N MET A 427 11.98 -19.90 12.15
CA MET A 427 12.04 -21.09 13.00
C MET A 427 13.37 -21.20 13.74
N ARG A 428 14.48 -21.00 13.03
CA ARG A 428 15.83 -21.08 13.60
C ARG A 428 16.10 -19.96 14.61
N LEU A 429 15.64 -18.74 14.37
CA LEU A 429 15.73 -17.64 15.34
C LEU A 429 14.95 -17.95 16.62
N MET A 430 13.72 -18.43 16.49
CA MET A 430 12.90 -18.85 17.64
C MET A 430 13.49 -20.06 18.38
N ASP A 431 14.29 -20.89 17.71
CA ASP A 431 15.07 -21.97 18.31
C ASP A 431 16.39 -21.49 18.94
N GLY A 432 16.63 -20.16 18.97
CA GLY A 432 17.81 -19.53 19.58
C GLY A 432 19.09 -19.66 18.76
N LYS A 433 18.98 -19.85 17.43
CA LYS A 433 20.16 -19.80 16.54
C LYS A 433 20.65 -18.38 16.39
N GLN A 434 21.94 -18.24 16.17
CA GLN A 434 22.59 -16.97 15.85
C GLN A 434 22.36 -16.62 14.37
N SER A 435 22.52 -15.34 14.02
CA SER A 435 22.21 -14.83 12.71
C SER A 435 22.98 -15.52 11.57
N ASP A 436 24.22 -15.98 11.78
CA ASP A 436 25.05 -16.68 10.79
C ASP A 436 24.59 -18.12 10.50
N ALA A 437 23.66 -18.66 11.31
CA ALA A 437 23.18 -20.05 11.25
C ALA A 437 21.70 -20.16 10.83
N ILE A 438 21.04 -19.05 10.46
CA ILE A 438 19.62 -19.07 10.10
C ILE A 438 19.35 -19.50 8.66
N PHE A 439 20.33 -19.39 7.77
CA PHE A 439 20.24 -19.81 6.38
C PHE A 439 21.20 -20.99 6.09
N ASP A 440 20.79 -21.84 5.14
CA ASP A 440 21.65 -22.95 4.65
C ASP A 440 22.63 -22.48 3.59
N TRP A 441 22.34 -21.38 2.91
CA TRP A 441 23.17 -20.79 1.85
C TRP A 441 24.41 -20.10 2.43
N LYS A 442 25.50 -20.21 1.70
CA LYS A 442 26.80 -19.65 2.11
C LYS A 442 27.38 -18.79 1.01
N GLU A 443 28.30 -17.92 1.41
CA GLU A 443 29.07 -17.14 0.48
C GLU A 443 29.77 -18.02 -0.57
N GLY A 444 29.66 -17.64 -1.83
CA GLY A 444 30.15 -18.39 -2.98
C GLY A 444 29.20 -19.45 -3.54
N ASP A 445 28.10 -19.73 -2.88
CA ASP A 445 27.04 -20.57 -3.45
C ASP A 445 26.38 -19.88 -4.64
N THR A 446 25.83 -20.68 -5.55
CA THR A 446 25.06 -20.19 -6.69
C THR A 446 23.65 -20.76 -6.68
N ARG A 447 22.66 -19.90 -6.88
CA ARG A 447 21.25 -20.33 -6.99
C ARG A 447 20.46 -19.40 -7.91
N GLU A 448 19.40 -19.93 -8.46
CA GLU A 448 18.38 -19.13 -9.15
C GLU A 448 17.36 -18.66 -8.12
N ARG A 449 17.05 -17.36 -8.15
CA ARG A 449 16.10 -16.73 -7.24
C ARG A 449 14.99 -16.08 -8.04
N ARG A 450 13.75 -16.39 -7.68
CA ARG A 450 12.54 -15.97 -8.36
C ARG A 450 12.08 -14.61 -7.84
N TYR A 451 11.60 -13.77 -8.76
CA TYR A 451 11.04 -12.46 -8.49
C TYR A 451 9.80 -12.19 -9.35
N LEU A 452 8.77 -11.65 -8.75
CA LEU A 452 7.55 -11.24 -9.44
C LEU A 452 7.44 -9.71 -9.42
N ARG A 453 7.58 -9.11 -10.59
CA ARG A 453 7.36 -7.68 -10.78
C ARG A 453 5.88 -7.42 -11.03
N TYR A 454 5.27 -6.62 -10.18
CA TYR A 454 3.91 -6.14 -10.37
C TYR A 454 3.89 -5.00 -11.38
N SER A 455 2.90 -4.95 -12.26
CA SER A 455 2.69 -3.86 -13.21
C SER A 455 1.38 -3.15 -12.92
N PHE A 456 1.44 -1.95 -12.40
CA PHE A 456 0.25 -1.13 -12.12
C PHE A 456 -0.44 -0.60 -13.37
N SER A 457 0.27 -0.49 -14.51
CA SER A 457 -0.32 -0.03 -15.78
C SER A 457 -1.30 -1.05 -16.38
N GLU A 458 -1.20 -2.29 -15.97
CA GLU A 458 -2.05 -3.40 -16.35
C GLU A 458 -2.49 -4.09 -15.07
N THR A 459 -3.60 -3.62 -14.49
CA THR A 459 -4.13 -4.15 -13.23
C THR A 459 -4.09 -5.67 -13.20
N ASP A 460 -3.55 -6.20 -12.11
CA ASP A 460 -3.43 -7.65 -11.86
C ASP A 460 -2.46 -8.39 -12.81
N HIS A 461 -1.39 -7.74 -13.25
CA HIS A 461 -0.36 -8.35 -14.08
C HIS A 461 0.95 -8.53 -13.33
N LEU A 462 1.40 -9.77 -13.18
CA LEU A 462 2.70 -10.14 -12.61
C LEU A 462 3.61 -10.72 -13.68
N VAL A 463 4.85 -10.25 -13.75
CA VAL A 463 5.87 -10.72 -14.69
C VAL A 463 7.01 -11.38 -13.91
N GLU A 464 7.37 -12.61 -14.30
CA GLU A 464 8.38 -13.38 -13.61
C GLU A 464 9.78 -13.11 -14.14
N TYR A 465 10.72 -12.90 -13.20
CA TYR A 465 12.15 -12.81 -13.43
C TYR A 465 12.89 -13.83 -12.58
N ILE A 466 14.08 -14.21 -13.04
CA ILE A 466 15.05 -15.01 -12.29
C ILE A 466 16.35 -14.22 -12.17
N GLN A 467 16.91 -14.15 -10.95
CA GLN A 467 18.24 -13.64 -10.66
C GLN A 467 19.18 -14.82 -10.39
N LYS A 468 20.30 -14.85 -11.10
CA LYS A 468 21.38 -15.86 -10.94
C LYS A 468 22.62 -15.31 -10.26
N GLY A 469 22.79 -13.99 -10.29
CA GLY A 469 23.91 -13.26 -9.73
C GLY A 469 23.59 -12.65 -8.37
N HIS A 470 24.25 -11.56 -8.06
CA HIS A 470 24.02 -10.80 -6.83
C HIS A 470 22.68 -10.05 -6.88
N ALA A 471 21.96 -9.96 -5.75
CA ALA A 471 20.64 -9.32 -5.70
C ALA A 471 20.68 -7.84 -6.11
N GLN A 472 21.80 -7.16 -5.84
CA GLN A 472 22.01 -5.76 -6.19
C GLN A 472 22.32 -5.54 -7.68
N ASP A 473 22.64 -6.60 -8.44
CA ASP A 473 22.88 -6.53 -9.89
C ASP A 473 21.56 -6.65 -10.66
N LEU A 474 20.95 -5.50 -10.98
CA LEU A 474 19.69 -5.47 -11.72
C LEU A 474 19.84 -5.94 -13.17
N ASP A 475 21.01 -5.83 -13.77
CA ASP A 475 21.26 -6.31 -15.14
C ASP A 475 21.27 -7.84 -15.20
N GLY A 476 21.50 -8.50 -14.06
CA GLY A 476 21.42 -9.95 -13.91
C GLY A 476 19.98 -10.52 -13.86
N MET A 477 18.97 -9.68 -13.88
CA MET A 477 17.55 -10.09 -13.84
C MET A 477 17.07 -10.56 -15.24
N GLU A 478 16.84 -11.85 -15.39
CA GLU A 478 16.43 -12.46 -16.64
C GLU A 478 14.91 -12.72 -16.65
N LEU A 479 14.23 -12.28 -17.73
CA LEU A 479 12.82 -12.62 -17.97
C LEU A 479 12.66 -14.12 -18.23
N THR A 480 11.75 -14.78 -17.53
CA THR A 480 11.42 -16.20 -17.79
C THR A 480 10.42 -16.38 -18.93
N GLY A 481 9.69 -15.33 -19.27
CA GLY A 481 8.56 -15.37 -20.21
C GLY A 481 7.27 -15.88 -19.57
N ARG A 482 7.24 -16.10 -18.24
CA ARG A 482 6.01 -16.41 -17.51
C ARG A 482 5.38 -15.11 -17.01
N GLU A 483 4.08 -15.04 -17.23
CA GLU A 483 3.25 -13.91 -16.82
C GLU A 483 1.97 -14.45 -16.18
N PHE A 484 1.50 -13.77 -15.16
CA PHE A 484 0.31 -14.16 -14.43
C PHE A 484 -0.70 -13.01 -14.52
N ASN A 485 -1.70 -13.24 -15.32
CA ASN A 485 -2.82 -12.33 -15.54
C ASN A 485 -4.06 -12.88 -14.82
N ARG A 486 -4.88 -12.02 -14.38
CA ARG A 486 -6.19 -12.36 -13.83
C ARG A 486 -7.26 -12.42 -14.94
#